data_33560a37d6c285dc17accac292795ed7
#
_entry.id   33560a37d6c285dc17accac292795ed7
#
_cell.length_a   1.000
_cell.length_b   1.000
_cell.length_c   1.000
_cell.angle_alpha   90.00
_cell.angle_beta   90.00
_cell.angle_gamma   90.00
#
_symmetry.space_group_name_H-M   'P 1'
#
loop_
_entity.id
_entity.type
_entity.pdbx_description
1 polymer ?
#
loop_
_entity_poly.entity_id
_entity_poly.type
_entity_poly.pdbx_seq_one_letter_code
_entity_poly.pdbx_strand_id
1 'polypeptide(L)'
;MPACRPTAAEAPQLEQLDHRGLIAGLDRRERSRLLARSDAAGLRQLGLHLGALVATGLPIALRLPGWPLLLLPHGVLLVFLFTAQHACTHRTAFARDGLNRAVAWAAGFLLLVPPEWFRCFHAAHHRFTHDPERDPELAAPPPHGLGGYLWRLTGLPLWWGSWRTLLVNAAGRCRDGFVPAGSRPAVAREARAMLAGYGLCLAGSVAMGSGLLLWLWVVPALLGQPFLRAYLMAEHERCPHVADMLANSRTTLTTWLVRRLAWNMPYHAEHHAYPAVPFHALPRFHALARRHLKTVGQGYARFHRAELKNLLPPGGRPRRVAPVRE
;
A
#
# COMPACT_ATOMS: atom_id res chain seq x y z
N MET A 1 -62.88 -16.29 -16.69
CA MET A 1 -62.16 -15.30 -15.89
C MET A 1 -60.80 -15.89 -15.52
N PRO A 2 -59.69 -15.40 -16.03
CA PRO A 2 -58.37 -15.88 -15.62
C PRO A 2 -57.96 -15.22 -14.30
N ALA A 3 -57.55 -16.06 -13.33
CA ALA A 3 -57.10 -15.63 -12.03
C ALA A 3 -55.77 -14.85 -12.14
N CYS A 4 -55.75 -13.63 -11.61
CA CYS A 4 -54.57 -12.78 -11.45
C CYS A 4 -53.61 -13.46 -10.47
N ARG A 5 -52.41 -13.87 -10.94
CA ARG A 5 -51.33 -14.30 -10.06
C ARG A 5 -50.73 -13.06 -9.38
N PRO A 6 -50.50 -13.06 -8.06
CA PRO A 6 -49.83 -11.96 -7.41
C PRO A 6 -48.38 -11.88 -7.93
N THR A 7 -48.00 -10.70 -8.38
CA THR A 7 -46.60 -10.36 -8.69
C THR A 7 -45.74 -10.54 -7.44
N ALA A 8 -44.64 -11.27 -7.56
CA ALA A 8 -43.65 -11.39 -6.49
C ALA A 8 -43.24 -9.98 -6.05
N ALA A 9 -43.51 -9.65 -4.78
CA ALA A 9 -43.06 -8.40 -4.19
C ALA A 9 -41.51 -8.34 -4.32
N GLU A 10 -41.00 -7.34 -5.04
CA GLU A 10 -39.58 -7.05 -5.08
C GLU A 10 -39.10 -6.86 -3.64
N ALA A 11 -38.12 -7.68 -3.24
CA ALA A 11 -37.48 -7.52 -1.94
C ALA A 11 -36.92 -6.09 -1.85
N PRO A 12 -37.15 -5.37 -0.72
CA PRO A 12 -36.67 -4.00 -0.59
C PRO A 12 -35.18 -3.96 -0.88
N GLN A 13 -34.79 -3.18 -1.90
CA GLN A 13 -33.36 -2.88 -2.16
C GLN A 13 -32.86 -2.13 -0.94
N LEU A 14 -32.06 -2.83 -0.12
CA LEU A 14 -31.39 -2.21 1.03
C LEU A 14 -30.52 -1.09 0.50
N GLU A 15 -30.82 0.14 0.92
CA GLU A 15 -30.11 1.35 0.53
C GLU A 15 -28.59 1.18 0.78
N GLN A 16 -27.78 1.37 -0.26
CA GLN A 16 -26.33 1.30 -0.14
C GLN A 16 -25.83 2.58 0.53
N LEU A 17 -25.35 2.44 1.76
CA LEU A 17 -24.75 3.54 2.50
C LEU A 17 -23.39 3.94 1.90
N ASP A 18 -23.03 5.21 2.01
CA ASP A 18 -21.66 5.64 1.87
C ASP A 18 -20.83 5.26 3.13
N HIS A 19 -19.53 5.51 3.09
CA HIS A 19 -18.66 5.17 4.23
C HIS A 19 -19.06 5.88 5.52
N ARG A 20 -19.58 7.13 5.45
CA ARG A 20 -19.99 7.91 6.62
C ARG A 20 -21.25 7.34 7.26
N GLY A 21 -22.24 7.04 6.44
CA GLY A 21 -23.48 6.39 6.88
C GLY A 21 -23.23 5.01 7.49
N LEU A 22 -22.36 4.21 6.85
CA LEU A 22 -21.93 2.91 7.39
C LEU A 22 -21.29 3.05 8.78
N ILE A 23 -20.33 3.96 8.95
CA ILE A 23 -19.64 4.16 10.23
C ILE A 23 -20.58 4.74 11.29
N ALA A 24 -21.46 5.66 10.92
CA ALA A 24 -22.44 6.24 11.83
C ALA A 24 -23.43 5.17 12.36
N GLY A 25 -23.79 4.21 11.53
CA GLY A 25 -24.67 3.09 11.86
C GLY A 25 -24.06 2.00 12.75
N LEU A 26 -22.73 2.04 13.01
CA LEU A 26 -22.09 1.08 13.91
C LEU A 26 -22.48 1.34 15.36
N ASP A 27 -22.99 0.31 16.05
CA ASP A 27 -23.22 0.39 17.48
C ASP A 27 -21.91 0.55 18.28
N ARG A 28 -22.03 0.99 19.52
CA ARG A 28 -20.88 1.27 20.41
C ARG A 28 -20.00 0.03 20.64
N ARG A 29 -20.61 -1.15 20.76
CA ARG A 29 -19.90 -2.41 21.02
C ARG A 29 -19.11 -2.85 19.79
N GLU A 30 -19.73 -2.78 18.61
CA GLU A 30 -19.06 -3.13 17.35
C GLU A 30 -17.92 -2.16 17.05
N ARG A 31 -18.13 -0.85 17.20
CA ARG A 31 -17.10 0.16 17.05
C ARG A 31 -15.91 -0.08 17.97
N SER A 32 -16.17 -0.37 19.25
CA SER A 32 -15.11 -0.68 20.22
C SER A 32 -14.30 -1.92 19.81
N ARG A 33 -14.97 -2.98 19.31
CA ARG A 33 -14.30 -4.20 18.82
C ARG A 33 -13.45 -3.95 17.58
N LEU A 34 -13.96 -3.15 16.64
CA LEU A 34 -13.23 -2.82 15.41
C LEU A 34 -11.98 -1.98 15.70
N LEU A 35 -12.03 -1.08 16.67
CA LEU A 35 -10.92 -0.18 17.01
C LEU A 35 -9.92 -0.75 18.03
N ALA A 36 -10.17 -1.96 18.52
CA ALA A 36 -9.29 -2.59 19.50
C ALA A 36 -7.92 -2.91 18.88
N ARG A 37 -6.89 -2.23 19.35
CA ARG A 37 -5.48 -2.47 18.94
C ARG A 37 -4.90 -3.62 19.76
N SER A 38 -3.96 -4.37 19.18
CA SER A 38 -3.36 -5.54 19.82
C SER A 38 -1.89 -5.69 19.47
N ASP A 39 -1.01 -5.62 20.49
CA ASP A 39 0.41 -5.96 20.30
C ASP A 39 0.59 -7.42 19.92
N ALA A 40 -0.19 -8.34 20.47
CA ALA A 40 -0.09 -9.77 20.18
C ALA A 40 -0.41 -10.07 18.71
N ALA A 41 -1.47 -9.43 18.15
CA ALA A 41 -1.81 -9.59 16.75
C ALA A 41 -0.72 -9.01 15.83
N GLY A 42 -0.21 -7.82 16.16
CA GLY A 42 0.87 -7.15 15.42
C GLY A 42 2.17 -7.95 15.47
N LEU A 43 2.61 -8.37 16.66
CA LEU A 43 3.84 -9.16 16.84
C LEU A 43 3.77 -10.52 16.15
N ARG A 44 2.62 -11.21 16.22
CA ARG A 44 2.42 -12.47 15.50
C ARG A 44 2.55 -12.29 13.99
N GLN A 45 1.91 -11.27 13.44
CA GLN A 45 1.97 -10.98 12.01
C GLN A 45 3.39 -10.58 11.57
N LEU A 46 4.06 -9.72 12.34
CA LEU A 46 5.44 -9.31 12.11
C LEU A 46 6.39 -10.52 12.21
N GLY A 47 6.23 -11.35 13.25
CA GLY A 47 7.05 -12.55 13.45
C GLY A 47 6.93 -13.55 12.29
N LEU A 48 5.72 -13.77 11.77
CA LEU A 48 5.51 -14.59 10.58
C LEU A 48 6.20 -14.00 9.34
N HIS A 49 6.10 -12.67 9.14
CA HIS A 49 6.73 -12.00 8.01
C HIS A 49 8.25 -12.05 8.11
N LEU A 50 8.82 -11.72 9.27
CA LEU A 50 10.27 -11.78 9.50
C LEU A 50 10.78 -13.22 9.47
N GLY A 51 10.03 -14.19 10.00
CA GLY A 51 10.37 -15.62 9.91
C GLY A 51 10.47 -16.09 8.45
N ALA A 52 9.55 -15.66 7.57
CA ALA A 52 9.64 -15.95 6.15
C ALA A 52 10.85 -15.26 5.48
N LEU A 53 11.18 -14.02 5.87
CA LEU A 53 12.39 -13.34 5.41
C LEU A 53 13.66 -14.08 5.87
N VAL A 54 13.72 -14.55 7.10
CA VAL A 54 14.85 -15.36 7.60
C VAL A 54 14.93 -16.68 6.85
N ALA A 55 13.81 -17.37 6.66
CA ALA A 55 13.77 -18.67 5.96
C ALA A 55 14.25 -18.57 4.51
N THR A 56 14.02 -17.45 3.83
CA THR A 56 14.54 -17.21 2.47
C THR A 56 15.93 -16.57 2.46
N GLY A 57 16.21 -15.67 3.40
CA GLY A 57 17.46 -14.92 3.45
C GLY A 57 18.65 -15.74 3.98
N LEU A 58 18.44 -16.65 4.93
CA LEU A 58 19.54 -17.46 5.48
C LEU A 58 20.20 -18.36 4.42
N PRO A 59 19.45 -19.09 3.57
CA PRO A 59 20.06 -19.85 2.46
C PRO A 59 20.79 -18.95 1.45
N ILE A 60 20.29 -17.72 1.20
CA ILE A 60 20.98 -16.75 0.35
C ILE A 60 22.30 -16.31 0.99
N ALA A 61 22.29 -15.98 2.29
CA ALA A 61 23.48 -15.54 3.01
C ALA A 61 24.56 -16.62 3.04
N LEU A 62 24.16 -17.87 3.24
CA LEU A 62 25.05 -19.05 3.29
C LEU A 62 25.39 -19.61 1.89
N ARG A 63 24.82 -19.03 0.82
CA ARG A 63 25.00 -19.51 -0.56
C ARG A 63 24.72 -20.99 -0.74
N LEU A 64 23.68 -21.50 -0.08
CA LEU A 64 23.27 -22.89 -0.20
C LEU A 64 22.87 -23.24 -1.66
N PRO A 65 22.97 -24.50 -2.10
CA PRO A 65 22.58 -24.89 -3.45
C PRO A 65 21.18 -24.36 -3.82
N GLY A 66 21.05 -23.70 -4.97
CA GLY A 66 19.78 -23.12 -5.43
C GLY A 66 19.42 -21.74 -4.81
N TRP A 67 20.28 -21.13 -3.99
CA TRP A 67 20.01 -19.82 -3.37
C TRP A 67 19.57 -18.70 -4.35
N PRO A 68 20.03 -18.61 -5.62
CA PRO A 68 19.57 -17.57 -6.53
C PRO A 68 18.06 -17.62 -6.80
N LEU A 69 17.46 -18.82 -6.73
CA LEU A 69 16.00 -18.98 -6.91
C LEU A 69 15.20 -18.34 -5.76
N LEU A 70 15.83 -18.12 -4.60
CA LEU A 70 15.20 -17.49 -3.46
C LEU A 70 15.24 -15.96 -3.51
N LEU A 71 16.03 -15.35 -4.39
CA LEU A 71 16.12 -13.89 -4.52
C LEU A 71 14.75 -13.25 -4.83
N LEU A 72 13.96 -13.87 -5.70
CA LEU A 72 12.64 -13.36 -6.05
C LEU A 72 11.63 -13.47 -4.89
N PRO A 73 11.38 -14.65 -4.29
CA PRO A 73 10.46 -14.74 -3.14
C PRO A 73 10.94 -13.91 -1.95
N HIS A 74 12.25 -13.85 -1.68
CA HIS A 74 12.82 -12.97 -0.65
C HIS A 74 12.54 -11.49 -0.96
N GLY A 75 12.70 -11.09 -2.20
CA GLY A 75 12.41 -9.72 -2.65
C GLY A 75 10.93 -9.36 -2.52
N VAL A 76 10.03 -10.29 -2.85
CA VAL A 76 8.58 -10.08 -2.65
C VAL A 76 8.27 -9.90 -1.17
N LEU A 77 8.80 -10.76 -0.30
CA LEU A 77 8.64 -10.61 1.15
C LEU A 77 9.19 -9.26 1.62
N LEU A 78 10.39 -8.89 1.18
CA LEU A 78 11.05 -7.65 1.57
C LEU A 78 10.22 -6.41 1.20
N VAL A 79 9.76 -6.31 -0.06
CA VAL A 79 9.01 -5.12 -0.49
C VAL A 79 7.62 -5.04 0.13
N PHE A 80 7.00 -6.17 0.49
CA PHE A 80 5.72 -6.19 1.19
C PHE A 80 5.81 -5.78 2.68
N LEU A 81 7.00 -5.55 3.24
CA LEU A 81 7.16 -4.79 4.48
C LEU A 81 6.56 -3.38 4.37
N PHE A 82 6.31 -2.90 3.14
CA PHE A 82 5.55 -1.67 2.90
C PHE A 82 4.17 -1.71 3.57
N THR A 83 3.47 -2.84 3.54
CA THR A 83 2.15 -2.94 4.17
C THR A 83 2.22 -2.93 5.70
N ALA A 84 3.34 -3.43 6.28
CA ALA A 84 3.62 -3.26 7.71
C ALA A 84 3.88 -1.78 8.06
N GLN A 85 4.72 -1.09 7.27
CA GLN A 85 4.98 0.34 7.41
C GLN A 85 3.68 1.14 7.30
N HIS A 86 2.87 0.86 6.28
CA HIS A 86 1.57 1.48 6.04
C HIS A 86 0.63 1.36 7.25
N ALA A 87 0.43 0.13 7.78
CA ALA A 87 -0.38 -0.08 8.98
C ALA A 87 0.18 0.64 10.21
N CYS A 88 1.51 0.69 10.36
CA CYS A 88 2.19 1.42 11.43
C CYS A 88 2.07 2.94 11.29
N THR A 89 1.97 3.47 10.07
CA THR A 89 1.77 4.89 9.78
C THR A 89 0.46 5.41 10.39
N HIS A 90 -0.59 4.59 10.41
CA HIS A 90 -1.85 4.88 11.10
C HIS A 90 -1.79 4.64 12.62
N ARG A 91 -0.66 4.14 13.15
CA ARG A 91 -0.49 3.78 14.56
C ARG A 91 -1.51 2.75 15.04
N THR A 92 -1.92 1.83 14.18
CA THR A 92 -2.96 0.83 14.43
C THR A 92 -2.43 -0.60 14.43
N ALA A 93 -1.24 -0.85 13.86
CA ALA A 93 -0.67 -2.20 13.78
C ALA A 93 -0.40 -2.83 15.16
N PHE A 94 -0.02 -1.99 16.13
CA PHE A 94 0.25 -2.37 17.52
C PHE A 94 -0.51 -1.45 18.47
N ALA A 95 -0.76 -1.93 19.70
CA ALA A 95 -1.32 -1.10 20.76
C ALA A 95 -0.32 -0.05 21.25
N ARG A 96 0.96 -0.45 21.43
CA ARG A 96 2.05 0.43 21.82
C ARG A 96 2.55 1.26 20.65
N ASP A 97 2.52 2.59 20.79
CA ASP A 97 2.97 3.53 19.77
C ASP A 97 4.47 3.39 19.45
N GLY A 98 5.29 3.06 20.45
CA GLY A 98 6.71 2.79 20.24
C GLY A 98 6.99 1.65 19.24
N LEU A 99 6.18 0.58 19.26
CA LEU A 99 6.28 -0.51 18.28
C LEU A 99 5.89 -0.03 16.88
N ASN A 100 4.80 0.75 16.75
CA ASN A 100 4.42 1.31 15.46
C ASN A 100 5.56 2.16 14.87
N ARG A 101 6.19 3.02 15.67
CA ARG A 101 7.32 3.85 15.20
C ARG A 101 8.54 3.02 14.82
N ALA A 102 8.92 2.06 15.66
CA ALA A 102 10.11 1.22 15.41
C ALA A 102 9.96 0.38 14.13
N VAL A 103 8.80 -0.27 13.96
CA VAL A 103 8.52 -1.09 12.76
C VAL A 103 8.41 -0.21 11.51
N ALA A 104 7.72 0.94 11.60
CA ALA A 104 7.65 1.88 10.48
C ALA A 104 9.05 2.36 10.06
N TRP A 105 9.93 2.66 11.03
CA TRP A 105 11.29 3.12 10.76
C TRP A 105 12.14 2.02 10.12
N ALA A 106 12.12 0.80 10.66
CA ALA A 106 12.89 -0.32 10.12
C ALA A 106 12.43 -0.69 8.70
N ALA A 107 11.11 -0.80 8.48
CA ALA A 107 10.58 -1.07 7.16
C ALA A 107 10.87 0.07 6.18
N GLY A 108 10.67 1.32 6.60
CA GLY A 108 10.93 2.51 5.78
C GLY A 108 12.40 2.64 5.40
N PHE A 109 13.34 2.31 6.31
CA PHE A 109 14.77 2.25 6.02
C PHE A 109 15.08 1.22 4.93
N LEU A 110 14.55 0.01 5.03
CA LEU A 110 14.75 -1.04 4.03
C LEU A 110 14.14 -0.69 2.66
N LEU A 111 13.06 0.10 2.63
CA LEU A 111 12.29 0.41 1.42
C LEU A 111 12.59 1.79 0.82
N LEU A 112 13.49 2.57 1.40
CA LEU A 112 13.77 3.97 1.05
C LEU A 112 12.52 4.88 1.18
N VAL A 113 11.64 4.60 2.14
CA VAL A 113 10.42 5.37 2.39
C VAL A 113 10.48 5.97 3.80
N PRO A 114 10.90 7.25 3.96
CA PRO A 114 11.05 7.88 5.27
C PRO A 114 9.70 7.91 6.01
N PRO A 115 9.57 7.29 7.19
CA PRO A 115 8.28 7.09 7.85
C PRO A 115 7.55 8.38 8.23
N GLU A 116 8.26 9.41 8.70
CA GLU A 116 7.63 10.67 9.10
C GLU A 116 7.14 11.48 7.88
N TRP A 117 7.94 11.50 6.80
CA TRP A 117 7.51 12.08 5.54
C TRP A 117 6.32 11.31 4.97
N PHE A 118 6.40 9.97 4.93
CA PHE A 118 5.34 9.11 4.42
C PHE A 118 4.06 9.24 5.24
N ARG A 119 4.16 9.43 6.55
CA ARG A 119 3.00 9.67 7.41
C ARG A 119 2.24 10.95 7.02
N CYS A 120 2.96 12.01 6.69
CA CYS A 120 2.35 13.25 6.21
C CYS A 120 1.73 13.08 4.83
N PHE A 121 2.45 12.44 3.91
CA PHE A 121 1.99 12.09 2.57
C PHE A 121 0.69 11.28 2.63
N HIS A 122 0.72 10.19 3.37
CA HIS A 122 -0.38 9.23 3.45
C HIS A 122 -1.61 9.78 4.19
N ALA A 123 -1.40 10.62 5.21
CA ALA A 123 -2.49 11.33 5.87
C ALA A 123 -3.19 12.33 4.93
N ALA A 124 -2.44 12.99 4.05
CA ALA A 124 -3.02 13.86 3.03
C ALA A 124 -3.77 13.05 1.97
N HIS A 125 -3.22 11.92 1.52
CA HIS A 125 -3.87 11.01 0.59
C HIS A 125 -5.22 10.50 1.15
N HIS A 126 -5.28 10.01 2.38
CA HIS A 126 -6.55 9.60 3.00
C HIS A 126 -7.57 10.75 3.12
N ARG A 127 -7.09 11.95 3.41
CA ARG A 127 -7.97 13.12 3.56
C ARG A 127 -8.52 13.60 2.23
N PHE A 128 -7.76 13.48 1.16
CA PHE A 128 -8.02 14.10 -0.13
C PHE A 128 -8.03 13.09 -1.28
N THR A 129 -8.26 11.82 -0.98
CA THR A 129 -8.26 10.73 -1.97
C THR A 129 -8.99 11.12 -3.25
N HIS A 130 -8.30 11.09 -4.39
CA HIS A 130 -8.77 11.48 -5.72
C HIS A 130 -9.09 12.98 -5.91
N ASP A 131 -8.72 13.85 -4.99
CA ASP A 131 -8.77 15.31 -5.21
C ASP A 131 -7.58 15.72 -6.10
N PRO A 132 -7.81 16.26 -7.31
CA PRO A 132 -6.73 16.51 -8.28
C PRO A 132 -5.66 17.51 -7.81
N GLU A 133 -6.01 18.39 -6.87
CA GLU A 133 -5.12 19.45 -6.40
C GLU A 133 -4.39 19.07 -5.10
N ARG A 134 -4.99 18.19 -4.30
CA ARG A 134 -4.56 17.96 -2.92
C ARG A 134 -4.13 16.54 -2.61
N ASP A 135 -4.52 15.56 -3.44
CA ASP A 135 -4.06 14.18 -3.25
C ASP A 135 -2.63 14.02 -3.79
N PRO A 136 -1.63 13.83 -2.91
CA PRO A 136 -0.24 13.72 -3.36
C PRO A 136 0.03 12.45 -4.20
N GLU A 137 -0.82 11.44 -4.16
CA GLU A 137 -0.67 10.24 -5.01
C GLU A 137 -0.94 10.54 -6.49
N LEU A 138 -1.75 11.55 -6.79
CA LEU A 138 -2.06 11.98 -8.15
C LEU A 138 -0.95 12.83 -8.79
N ALA A 139 0.10 13.21 -8.02
CA ALA A 139 1.24 13.95 -8.57
C ALA A 139 1.98 13.18 -9.66
N ALA A 140 1.92 11.85 -9.66
CA ALA A 140 2.46 11.00 -10.73
C ALA A 140 1.33 10.64 -11.71
N PRO A 141 1.44 11.04 -13.01
CA PRO A 141 0.40 10.75 -13.97
C PRO A 141 0.22 9.24 -14.16
N PRO A 142 -0.99 8.79 -14.53
CA PRO A 142 -1.23 7.39 -14.86
C PRO A 142 -0.34 6.94 -16.03
N PRO A 143 0.03 5.65 -16.10
CA PRO A 143 0.91 5.17 -17.16
C PRO A 143 0.23 5.27 -18.54
N HIS A 144 0.94 5.86 -19.50
CA HIS A 144 0.48 5.91 -20.89
C HIS A 144 1.02 4.72 -21.69
N GLY A 145 0.12 3.90 -22.23
CA GLY A 145 0.46 2.74 -23.05
C GLY A 145 1.24 1.64 -22.30
N LEU A 146 1.59 0.59 -23.01
CA LEU A 146 2.29 -0.57 -22.43
C LEU A 146 3.68 -0.20 -21.89
N GLY A 147 4.42 0.64 -22.57
CA GLY A 147 5.76 1.07 -22.13
C GLY A 147 5.73 1.81 -20.79
N GLY A 148 4.80 2.75 -20.61
CA GLY A 148 4.61 3.47 -19.33
C GLY A 148 4.16 2.54 -18.22
N TYR A 149 3.28 1.60 -18.51
CA TYR A 149 2.85 0.58 -17.57
C TYR A 149 4.00 -0.30 -17.09
N LEU A 150 4.79 -0.86 -18.01
CA LEU A 150 5.96 -1.68 -17.68
C LEU A 150 7.01 -0.88 -16.90
N TRP A 151 7.27 0.37 -17.31
CA TRP A 151 8.17 1.29 -16.61
C TRP A 151 7.72 1.52 -15.16
N ARG A 152 6.42 1.77 -14.93
CA ARG A 152 5.88 1.92 -13.58
C ARG A 152 6.05 0.65 -12.74
N LEU A 153 5.86 -0.54 -13.35
CA LEU A 153 6.05 -1.82 -12.67
C LEU A 153 7.49 -2.06 -12.21
N THR A 154 8.51 -1.54 -12.92
CA THR A 154 9.91 -1.70 -12.47
C THR A 154 10.18 -1.12 -11.09
N GLY A 155 9.38 -0.14 -10.65
CA GLY A 155 9.62 0.62 -9.42
C GLY A 155 10.81 1.59 -9.48
N LEU A 156 11.55 1.64 -10.58
CA LEU A 156 12.70 2.55 -10.74
C LEU A 156 12.31 4.03 -10.60
N PRO A 157 11.17 4.50 -11.16
CA PRO A 157 10.73 5.88 -10.95
C PRO A 157 10.51 6.21 -9.48
N LEU A 158 9.94 5.25 -8.72
CA LEU A 158 9.73 5.42 -7.29
C LEU A 158 11.05 5.52 -6.54
N TRP A 159 12.00 4.63 -6.81
CA TRP A 159 13.30 4.65 -6.16
C TRP A 159 14.05 5.95 -6.44
N TRP A 160 14.00 6.43 -7.68
CA TRP A 160 14.54 7.74 -8.02
C TRP A 160 13.86 8.87 -7.22
N GLY A 161 12.52 8.86 -7.17
CA GLY A 161 11.75 9.80 -6.36
C GLY A 161 12.10 9.73 -4.88
N SER A 162 12.24 8.53 -4.32
CA SER A 162 12.60 8.32 -2.91
C SER A 162 13.99 8.86 -2.59
N TRP A 163 15.01 8.60 -3.43
CA TRP A 163 16.34 9.17 -3.26
C TRP A 163 16.31 10.69 -3.32
N ARG A 164 15.62 11.27 -4.32
CA ARG A 164 15.46 12.71 -4.43
C ARG A 164 14.81 13.30 -3.18
N THR A 165 13.73 12.68 -2.70
CA THR A 165 13.02 13.09 -1.48
C THR A 165 13.94 13.05 -0.26
N LEU A 166 14.70 11.96 -0.07
CA LEU A 166 15.67 11.86 1.02
C LEU A 166 16.71 12.98 0.98
N LEU A 167 17.32 13.23 -0.17
CA LEU A 167 18.35 14.26 -0.33
C LEU A 167 17.80 15.67 -0.09
N VAL A 168 16.63 16.00 -0.65
CA VAL A 168 15.96 17.29 -0.47
C VAL A 168 15.57 17.50 1.00
N ASN A 169 15.03 16.48 1.65
CA ASN A 169 14.63 16.55 3.06
C ASN A 169 15.84 16.65 3.99
N ALA A 170 16.90 15.89 3.73
CA ALA A 170 18.15 15.97 4.51
C ALA A 170 18.81 17.35 4.42
N ALA A 171 18.72 18.01 3.27
CA ALA A 171 19.17 19.39 3.08
C ALA A 171 18.27 20.43 3.77
N GLY A 172 17.18 20.02 4.43
CA GLY A 172 16.21 20.93 5.05
C GLY A 172 15.33 21.70 4.06
N ARG A 173 15.25 21.22 2.82
CA ARG A 173 14.54 21.91 1.70
C ARG A 173 13.16 21.31 1.41
N CYS A 174 12.55 20.59 2.36
CA CYS A 174 11.20 20.04 2.21
C CYS A 174 10.20 21.17 1.95
N ARG A 175 9.58 21.17 0.76
CA ARG A 175 8.54 22.14 0.34
C ARG A 175 7.20 21.47 0.06
N ASP A 176 7.07 20.17 0.31
CA ASP A 176 5.84 19.42 0.07
C ASP A 176 4.70 20.04 0.87
N GLY A 177 3.60 20.42 0.20
CA GLY A 177 2.47 21.13 0.81
C GLY A 177 1.73 20.29 1.86
N PHE A 178 1.82 18.96 1.75
CA PHE A 178 1.25 18.03 2.72
C PHE A 178 2.11 17.86 3.98
N VAL A 179 3.35 18.38 4.01
CA VAL A 179 4.21 18.34 5.20
C VAL A 179 4.03 19.61 6.01
N PRO A 180 3.34 19.58 7.17
CA PRO A 180 3.18 20.75 8.03
C PRO A 180 4.53 21.34 8.43
N ALA A 181 4.59 22.67 8.54
CA ALA A 181 5.82 23.39 8.90
C ALA A 181 6.47 22.84 10.19
N GLY A 182 5.67 22.50 11.20
CA GLY A 182 6.14 21.91 12.46
C GLY A 182 6.75 20.51 12.32
N SER A 183 6.39 19.75 11.28
CA SER A 183 6.94 18.39 11.02
C SER A 183 8.24 18.43 10.20
N ARG A 184 8.55 19.53 9.48
CA ARG A 184 9.72 19.62 8.61
C ARG A 184 11.05 19.34 9.31
N PRO A 185 11.29 19.81 10.54
CA PRO A 185 12.52 19.48 11.27
C PRO A 185 12.65 17.99 11.57
N ALA A 186 11.55 17.30 11.87
CA ALA A 186 11.55 15.84 12.12
C ALA A 186 11.83 15.08 10.83
N VAL A 187 11.20 15.44 9.71
CA VAL A 187 11.43 14.90 8.38
C VAL A 187 12.91 15.06 7.96
N ALA A 188 13.51 16.23 8.22
CA ALA A 188 14.91 16.47 7.89
C ALA A 188 15.86 15.61 8.75
N ARG A 189 15.61 15.49 10.05
CA ARG A 189 16.43 14.64 10.94
C ARG A 189 16.34 13.17 10.55
N GLU A 190 15.13 12.68 10.23
CA GLU A 190 14.91 11.32 9.77
C GLU A 190 15.67 11.03 8.47
N ALA A 191 15.56 11.92 7.49
CA ALA A 191 16.26 11.76 6.21
C ALA A 191 17.77 11.72 6.39
N ARG A 192 18.34 12.57 7.26
CA ARG A 192 19.78 12.55 7.60
C ARG A 192 20.17 11.25 8.28
N ALA A 193 19.35 10.75 9.23
CA ALA A 193 19.63 9.48 9.92
C ALA A 193 19.60 8.29 8.94
N MET A 194 18.64 8.28 7.98
CA MET A 194 18.59 7.24 6.96
C MET A 194 19.79 7.29 6.02
N LEU A 195 20.20 8.49 5.54
CA LEU A 195 21.39 8.65 4.70
C LEU A 195 22.67 8.23 5.43
N ALA A 196 22.80 8.61 6.70
CA ALA A 196 23.92 8.16 7.53
C ALA A 196 23.94 6.63 7.69
N GLY A 197 22.77 6.03 7.95
CA GLY A 197 22.62 4.58 8.01
C GLY A 197 23.01 3.87 6.71
N TYR A 198 22.61 4.40 5.55
CA TYR A 198 23.03 3.85 4.24
C TYR A 198 24.54 4.00 4.02
N GLY A 199 25.11 5.14 4.41
CA GLY A 199 26.55 5.35 4.37
C GLY A 199 27.32 4.35 5.24
N LEU A 200 26.84 4.09 6.46
CA LEU A 200 27.42 3.09 7.35
C LEU A 200 27.28 1.66 6.80
N CYS A 201 26.13 1.31 6.24
CA CYS A 201 25.92 0.02 5.57
C CYS A 201 26.91 -0.18 4.41
N LEU A 202 27.09 0.86 3.57
CA LEU A 202 28.03 0.81 2.44
C LEU A 202 29.49 0.71 2.94
N ALA A 203 29.87 1.56 3.88
CA ALA A 203 31.22 1.54 4.46
C ALA A 203 31.54 0.19 5.12
N GLY A 204 30.60 -0.37 5.87
CA GLY A 204 30.74 -1.71 6.46
C GLY A 204 30.89 -2.80 5.41
N SER A 205 30.06 -2.78 4.34
CA SER A 205 30.18 -3.74 3.23
C SER A 205 31.54 -3.66 2.55
N VAL A 206 32.05 -2.45 2.30
CA VAL A 206 33.36 -2.24 1.67
C VAL A 206 34.48 -2.70 2.60
N ALA A 207 34.45 -2.30 3.86
CA ALA A 207 35.47 -2.67 4.85
C ALA A 207 35.56 -4.19 5.08
N MET A 208 34.43 -4.90 5.00
CA MET A 208 34.38 -6.35 5.15
C MET A 208 34.56 -7.12 3.83
N GLY A 209 34.71 -6.44 2.68
CA GLY A 209 34.71 -7.08 1.36
C GLY A 209 33.46 -7.91 1.09
N SER A 210 32.31 -7.53 1.68
CA SER A 210 31.10 -8.35 1.72
C SER A 210 30.01 -7.81 0.79
N GLY A 211 29.53 -8.66 -0.13
CA GLY A 211 28.35 -8.41 -0.96
C GLY A 211 27.03 -8.81 -0.32
N LEU A 212 26.98 -9.13 0.97
CA LEU A 212 25.77 -9.63 1.64
C LEU A 212 24.57 -8.69 1.49
N LEU A 213 24.77 -7.38 1.69
CA LEU A 213 23.68 -6.40 1.55
C LEU A 213 23.17 -6.31 0.11
N LEU A 214 24.03 -6.52 -0.88
CA LEU A 214 23.61 -6.59 -2.28
C LEU A 214 22.64 -7.76 -2.51
N TRP A 215 22.98 -8.93 -2.00
CA TRP A 215 22.20 -10.16 -2.23
C TRP A 215 21.01 -10.37 -1.29
N LEU A 216 21.04 -9.77 -0.10
CA LEU A 216 19.92 -9.86 0.86
C LEU A 216 18.97 -8.67 0.80
N TRP A 217 19.38 -7.56 0.20
CA TRP A 217 18.59 -6.34 0.22
C TRP A 217 18.40 -5.73 -1.16
N VAL A 218 19.46 -5.24 -1.80
CA VAL A 218 19.33 -4.42 -3.02
C VAL A 218 18.76 -5.21 -4.19
N VAL A 219 19.36 -6.35 -4.53
CA VAL A 219 18.91 -7.19 -5.66
C VAL A 219 17.51 -7.74 -5.41
N PRO A 220 17.21 -8.36 -4.24
CA PRO A 220 15.85 -8.81 -3.95
C PRO A 220 14.83 -7.68 -3.97
N ALA A 221 15.14 -6.51 -3.40
CA ALA A 221 14.23 -5.38 -3.42
C ALA A 221 13.88 -4.94 -4.85
N LEU A 222 14.85 -4.91 -5.77
CA LEU A 222 14.62 -4.63 -7.19
C LEU A 222 13.72 -5.69 -7.85
N LEU A 223 14.00 -6.97 -7.60
CA LEU A 223 13.21 -8.08 -8.15
C LEU A 223 11.78 -8.13 -7.60
N GLY A 224 11.58 -7.69 -6.36
CA GLY A 224 10.28 -7.65 -5.71
C GLY A 224 9.39 -6.47 -6.15
N GLN A 225 9.99 -5.35 -6.61
CA GLN A 225 9.24 -4.13 -6.94
C GLN A 225 8.07 -4.34 -7.88
N PRO A 226 8.18 -5.10 -8.98
CA PRO A 226 7.06 -5.31 -9.88
C PRO A 226 5.80 -5.85 -9.17
N PHE A 227 5.98 -6.72 -8.19
CA PHE A 227 4.87 -7.31 -7.42
C PHE A 227 4.21 -6.29 -6.51
N LEU A 228 5.00 -5.46 -5.80
CA LEU A 228 4.45 -4.40 -4.98
C LEU A 228 3.77 -3.32 -5.84
N ARG A 229 4.36 -2.93 -6.97
CA ARG A 229 3.74 -1.95 -7.88
C ARG A 229 2.44 -2.46 -8.47
N ALA A 230 2.41 -3.72 -8.92
CA ALA A 230 1.18 -4.36 -9.38
C ALA A 230 0.11 -4.42 -8.28
N TYR A 231 0.52 -4.71 -7.06
CA TYR A 231 -0.39 -4.70 -5.92
C TYR A 231 -0.98 -3.30 -5.68
N LEU A 232 -0.16 -2.26 -5.55
CA LEU A 232 -0.60 -0.88 -5.25
C LEU A 232 -1.43 -0.25 -6.37
N MET A 233 -1.12 -0.52 -7.63
CA MET A 233 -1.93 -0.01 -8.76
C MET A 233 -3.40 -0.44 -8.66
N ALA A 234 -3.69 -1.61 -8.09
CA ALA A 234 -5.06 -2.08 -7.95
C ALA A 234 -5.85 -1.35 -6.87
N GLU A 235 -5.23 -0.58 -6.00
CA GLU A 235 -5.90 0.06 -4.87
C GLU A 235 -6.80 1.22 -5.30
N HIS A 236 -6.34 2.07 -6.22
CA HIS A 236 -7.04 3.29 -6.65
C HIS A 236 -7.25 3.43 -8.17
N GLU A 237 -6.44 2.75 -8.98
CA GLU A 237 -6.51 2.92 -10.43
C GLU A 237 -7.91 2.61 -10.97
N ARG A 238 -8.48 3.55 -11.75
CA ARG A 238 -9.84 3.49 -12.33
C ARG A 238 -10.97 3.42 -11.31
N CYS A 239 -10.74 3.76 -10.06
CA CYS A 239 -11.83 4.02 -9.16
C CYS A 239 -12.46 5.40 -9.47
N PRO A 240 -13.77 5.61 -9.21
CA PRO A 240 -14.42 6.89 -9.45
C PRO A 240 -13.80 7.99 -8.57
N HIS A 241 -13.68 9.20 -9.11
CA HIS A 241 -13.23 10.38 -8.34
C HIS A 241 -14.43 10.99 -7.59
N VAL A 242 -14.80 10.37 -6.49
CA VAL A 242 -15.92 10.76 -5.62
C VAL A 242 -15.49 10.75 -4.16
N ALA A 243 -16.23 11.43 -3.30
CA ALA A 243 -15.90 11.55 -1.88
C ALA A 243 -16.16 10.25 -1.08
N ASP A 244 -16.93 9.31 -1.64
CA ASP A 244 -17.23 8.06 -0.94
C ASP A 244 -16.09 7.05 -1.06
N MET A 245 -15.45 6.73 0.07
CA MET A 245 -14.30 5.83 0.16
C MET A 245 -14.64 4.38 -0.23
N LEU A 246 -15.92 3.96 -0.14
CA LEU A 246 -16.36 2.63 -0.59
C LEU A 246 -16.49 2.55 -2.13
N ALA A 247 -16.40 3.69 -2.82
CA ALA A 247 -16.41 3.78 -4.27
C ALA A 247 -15.05 4.17 -4.84
N ASN A 248 -14.36 5.17 -4.24
CA ASN A 248 -13.10 5.73 -4.75
C ASN A 248 -11.86 4.87 -4.47
N SER A 249 -12.01 3.85 -3.67
CA SER A 249 -10.97 2.87 -3.32
C SER A 249 -11.46 1.45 -3.61
N ARG A 250 -10.54 0.53 -3.91
CA ARG A 250 -10.91 -0.83 -4.29
C ARG A 250 -10.62 -1.84 -3.20
N THR A 251 -11.61 -2.66 -2.87
CA THR A 251 -11.39 -3.94 -2.18
C THR A 251 -11.05 -5.01 -3.20
N THR A 252 -9.89 -5.65 -3.06
CA THR A 252 -9.48 -6.74 -3.94
C THR A 252 -9.64 -8.08 -3.23
N LEU A 253 -10.65 -8.85 -3.62
CA LEU A 253 -10.85 -10.21 -3.11
C LEU A 253 -9.74 -11.11 -3.64
N THR A 254 -8.98 -11.71 -2.73
CA THR A 254 -7.77 -12.45 -3.08
C THR A 254 -7.54 -13.64 -2.13
N THR A 255 -6.48 -14.40 -2.38
CA THR A 255 -6.15 -15.58 -1.58
C THR A 255 -5.75 -15.21 -0.15
N TRP A 256 -5.91 -16.16 0.74
CA TRP A 256 -5.44 -16.06 2.12
C TRP A 256 -3.95 -15.67 2.22
N LEU A 257 -3.10 -16.28 1.37
CA LEU A 257 -1.67 -16.01 1.36
C LEU A 257 -1.36 -14.53 1.05
N VAL A 258 -1.98 -13.99 0.00
CA VAL A 258 -1.80 -12.57 -0.37
C VAL A 258 -2.31 -11.64 0.73
N ARG A 259 -3.46 -11.96 1.33
CA ARG A 259 -3.96 -11.16 2.47
C ARG A 259 -3.00 -11.19 3.65
N ARG A 260 -2.39 -12.32 3.95
CA ARG A 260 -1.38 -12.43 5.02
C ARG A 260 -0.12 -11.63 4.70
N LEU A 261 0.44 -11.82 3.50
CA LEU A 261 1.60 -11.06 3.03
C LEU A 261 1.38 -9.56 3.12
N ALA A 262 0.20 -9.09 2.68
CA ALA A 262 -0.16 -7.68 2.62
C ALA A 262 -0.90 -7.18 3.87
N TRP A 263 -0.79 -7.82 5.03
CA TRP A 263 -1.39 -7.36 6.29
C TRP A 263 -2.88 -6.99 6.18
N ASN A 264 -3.67 -7.79 5.46
CA ASN A 264 -5.09 -7.57 5.14
C ASN A 264 -5.40 -6.26 4.37
N MET A 265 -4.40 -5.53 3.88
CA MET A 265 -4.60 -4.30 3.10
C MET A 265 -5.30 -4.50 1.74
N PRO A 266 -5.49 -5.73 1.17
CA PRO A 266 -6.44 -5.91 0.07
C PRO A 266 -7.88 -5.48 0.36
N TYR A 267 -8.26 -5.32 1.63
CA TYR A 267 -9.48 -4.62 2.08
C TYR A 267 -9.27 -3.09 2.10
N HIS A 268 -8.83 -2.54 0.95
CA HIS A 268 -8.33 -1.17 0.90
C HIS A 268 -9.45 -0.12 0.95
N ALA A 269 -10.63 -0.40 0.36
CA ALA A 269 -11.78 0.48 0.48
C ALA A 269 -12.26 0.60 1.94
N GLU A 270 -12.25 -0.51 2.68
CA GLU A 270 -12.57 -0.52 4.11
C GLU A 270 -11.53 0.25 4.92
N HIS A 271 -10.25 0.08 4.56
CA HIS A 271 -9.17 0.81 5.19
C HIS A 271 -9.32 2.33 4.96
N HIS A 272 -9.61 2.77 3.74
CA HIS A 272 -9.88 4.18 3.45
C HIS A 272 -11.15 4.69 4.14
N ALA A 273 -12.19 3.87 4.21
CA ALA A 273 -13.44 4.24 4.90
C ALA A 273 -13.22 4.48 6.39
N TYR A 274 -12.39 3.67 7.05
CA TYR A 274 -12.16 3.79 8.49
C TYR A 274 -10.70 3.45 8.86
N PRO A 275 -9.73 4.35 8.61
CA PRO A 275 -8.29 4.10 8.78
C PRO A 275 -7.86 3.77 10.22
N ALA A 276 -8.71 4.08 11.20
CA ALA A 276 -8.47 3.75 12.61
C ALA A 276 -8.66 2.26 12.92
N VAL A 277 -9.27 1.48 12.02
CA VAL A 277 -9.43 0.03 12.16
C VAL A 277 -8.08 -0.66 11.91
N PRO A 278 -7.53 -1.40 12.90
CA PRO A 278 -6.26 -2.09 12.72
C PRO A 278 -6.37 -3.22 11.69
N PHE A 279 -5.26 -3.53 11.02
CA PHE A 279 -5.19 -4.51 9.94
C PHE A 279 -5.84 -5.88 10.30
N HIS A 280 -5.72 -6.32 11.55
CA HIS A 280 -6.28 -7.59 11.99
C HIS A 280 -7.81 -7.58 12.16
N ALA A 281 -8.41 -6.40 12.27
CA ALA A 281 -9.86 -6.22 12.35
C ALA A 281 -10.51 -5.91 10.99
N LEU A 282 -9.72 -5.62 9.94
CA LEU A 282 -10.24 -5.37 8.59
C LEU A 282 -11.13 -6.51 8.03
N PRO A 283 -10.82 -7.81 8.26
CA PRO A 283 -11.73 -8.88 7.82
C PRO A 283 -13.11 -8.80 8.47
N ARG A 284 -13.18 -8.37 9.74
CA ARG A 284 -14.46 -8.14 10.44
C ARG A 284 -15.19 -6.93 9.87
N PHE A 285 -14.47 -5.84 9.63
CA PHE A 285 -15.06 -4.64 9.03
C PHE A 285 -15.54 -4.92 7.59
N HIS A 286 -14.79 -5.71 6.82
CA HIS A 286 -15.24 -6.19 5.50
C HIS A 286 -16.58 -6.94 5.57
N ALA A 287 -16.77 -7.82 6.55
CA ALA A 287 -18.04 -8.54 6.71
C ALA A 287 -19.24 -7.60 6.90
N LEU A 288 -19.03 -6.43 7.53
CA LEU A 288 -20.05 -5.39 7.72
C LEU A 288 -20.20 -4.51 6.46
N ALA A 289 -19.08 -4.14 5.83
CA ALA A 289 -19.04 -3.21 4.71
C ALA A 289 -19.39 -3.84 3.36
N ARG A 290 -19.24 -5.17 3.19
CA ARG A 290 -19.25 -5.87 1.89
C ARG A 290 -20.47 -5.55 0.99
N ARG A 291 -21.64 -5.32 1.58
CA ARG A 291 -22.88 -4.97 0.83
C ARG A 291 -22.91 -3.51 0.37
N HIS A 292 -22.06 -2.66 0.93
CA HIS A 292 -21.98 -1.24 0.63
C HIS A 292 -20.78 -0.90 -0.27
N LEU A 293 -19.86 -1.86 -0.50
CA LEU A 293 -18.73 -1.67 -1.40
C LEU A 293 -19.20 -1.47 -2.83
N LYS A 294 -18.72 -0.40 -3.46
CA LYS A 294 -19.08 -0.04 -4.85
C LYS A 294 -17.98 -0.44 -5.83
N THR A 295 -16.72 -0.54 -5.35
CA THR A 295 -15.57 -0.94 -6.18
C THR A 295 -14.91 -2.19 -5.61
N VAL A 296 -15.18 -3.34 -6.23
CA VAL A 296 -14.66 -4.65 -5.80
C VAL A 296 -13.94 -5.34 -6.96
N GLY A 297 -12.67 -5.72 -6.74
CA GLY A 297 -11.84 -6.48 -7.67
C GLY A 297 -11.83 -7.97 -7.34
N GLN A 298 -11.84 -8.82 -8.37
CA GLN A 298 -11.73 -10.29 -8.24
C GLN A 298 -10.31 -10.75 -8.53
N GLY A 299 -9.36 -10.36 -7.67
CA GLY A 299 -7.94 -10.70 -7.76
C GLY A 299 -7.11 -9.78 -8.66
N TYR A 300 -5.83 -9.70 -8.34
CA TYR A 300 -4.86 -8.82 -9.03
C TYR A 300 -4.66 -9.20 -10.50
N ALA A 301 -4.57 -10.50 -10.80
CA ALA A 301 -4.39 -10.96 -12.18
C ALA A 301 -5.54 -10.51 -13.09
N ARG A 302 -6.78 -10.53 -12.61
CA ARG A 302 -7.94 -10.05 -13.37
C ARG A 302 -7.88 -8.54 -13.58
N PHE A 303 -7.50 -7.79 -12.55
CA PHE A 303 -7.28 -6.36 -12.64
C PHE A 303 -6.27 -6.02 -13.73
N HIS A 304 -5.05 -6.59 -13.66
CA HIS A 304 -3.98 -6.31 -14.62
C HIS A 304 -4.31 -6.77 -16.04
N ARG A 305 -5.02 -7.89 -16.20
CA ARG A 305 -5.51 -8.32 -17.51
C ARG A 305 -6.47 -7.29 -18.12
N ALA A 306 -7.34 -6.68 -17.33
CA ALA A 306 -8.22 -5.61 -17.77
C ALA A 306 -7.43 -4.34 -18.11
N GLU A 307 -6.44 -3.97 -17.31
CA GLU A 307 -5.55 -2.84 -17.58
C GLU A 307 -4.81 -3.01 -18.90
N LEU A 308 -4.19 -4.17 -19.13
CA LEU A 308 -3.47 -4.46 -20.38
C LEU A 308 -4.40 -4.38 -21.60
N LYS A 309 -5.63 -4.89 -21.51
CA LYS A 309 -6.60 -4.77 -22.59
C LYS A 309 -6.94 -3.31 -22.94
N ASN A 310 -6.96 -2.43 -21.93
CA ASN A 310 -7.25 -1.02 -22.13
C ASN A 310 -6.05 -0.24 -22.70
N LEU A 311 -4.82 -0.67 -22.36
CA LEU A 311 -3.58 -0.09 -22.87
C LEU A 311 -3.24 -0.56 -24.30
N LEU A 312 -3.80 -1.69 -24.73
CA LEU A 312 -3.65 -2.30 -26.05
C LEU A 312 -4.99 -2.25 -26.80
N PRO A 313 -5.40 -1.10 -27.36
CA PRO A 313 -6.69 -1.01 -28.04
C PRO A 313 -6.73 -1.92 -29.27
N PRO A 314 -7.90 -2.46 -29.61
CA PRO A 314 -8.09 -3.21 -30.85
C PRO A 314 -7.68 -2.34 -32.05
N GLY A 315 -6.66 -2.73 -32.80
CA GLY A 315 -6.20 -2.03 -34.02
C GLY A 315 -5.01 -1.11 -33.88
N GLY A 316 -4.27 -1.13 -32.76
CA GLY A 316 -2.92 -0.51 -32.68
C GLY A 316 -2.87 1.02 -32.71
N ARG A 317 -3.99 1.73 -32.62
CA ARG A 317 -3.99 3.20 -32.53
C ARG A 317 -4.13 3.66 -31.08
N PRO A 318 -3.19 4.49 -30.55
CA PRO A 318 -3.33 5.06 -29.23
C PRO A 318 -4.60 5.92 -29.19
N ARG A 319 -5.46 5.70 -28.17
CA ARG A 319 -6.58 6.61 -27.92
C ARG A 319 -5.99 7.99 -27.60
N ARG A 320 -6.28 8.98 -28.46
CA ARG A 320 -6.02 10.38 -28.15
C ARG A 320 -6.88 10.72 -26.94
N VAL A 321 -6.25 11.08 -25.84
CA VAL A 321 -6.92 11.69 -24.68
C VAL A 321 -7.45 13.03 -25.19
N ALA A 322 -8.77 13.22 -25.15
CA ALA A 322 -9.35 14.52 -25.42
C ALA A 322 -8.82 15.53 -24.38
N PRO A 323 -8.41 16.72 -24.81
CA PRO A 323 -7.99 17.76 -23.88
C PRO A 323 -9.19 18.07 -22.96
N VAL A 324 -8.91 18.16 -21.65
CA VAL A 324 -9.86 18.72 -20.68
C VAL A 324 -10.11 20.15 -21.14
N ARG A 325 -11.34 20.45 -21.54
CA ARG A 325 -11.75 21.85 -21.81
C ARG A 325 -11.73 22.58 -20.48
N GLU A 326 -11.00 23.71 -20.49
CA GLU A 326 -10.96 24.70 -19.43
C GLU A 326 -12.35 25.22 -19.07
#